data_15a84bebfc525e6b1d77fcbf41efd0cb
#
_entry.id   15a84bebfc525e6b1d77fcbf41efd0cb
#
_cell.length_a   1.000
_cell.length_b   1.000
_cell.length_c   1.000
_cell.angle_alpha   90.00
_cell.angle_beta   90.00
_cell.angle_gamma   90.00
#
_symmetry.space_group_name_H-M   'P 1'
#
loop_
_entity.id
_entity.type
_entity.pdbx_description
1 polymer ?
#
loop_
_entity_poly.entity_id
_entity_poly.type
_entity_poly.pdbx_seq_one_letter_code
_entity_poly.pdbx_strand_id
1 'polypeptide(L)'
;FEAVDLVMGPDRLSRSPVIDEHDFYAGEYLANDTPVQIKIEVTVIGLSEDQKIYFGNHIEWWDRCKGALISGPPASSTDAESVEPALRLAFQGNYNLEDDDFEGQTYFAETLREGSTPELFRKKDKRNCGFLYLRTLRTGNRALSLERGSLLDIILQMKEVKPQMWEDVLNQLKGVSVANESELGVSDILTSVQDSLSNIVSYEAADKPQIKVSNLTREHLRKVLTVF
;
A
#
# COMPACT_ATOMS: atom_id res chain seq x y z
N PHE A 1 -3.55 -9.39 16.01
CA PHE A 1 -2.87 -8.43 15.10
C PHE A 1 -3.57 -8.30 13.74
N GLU A 2 -4.25 -9.32 13.22
CA GLU A 2 -4.98 -9.24 11.94
C GLU A 2 -6.11 -8.21 11.98
N ALA A 3 -6.86 -8.11 13.08
CA ALA A 3 -7.88 -7.09 13.24
C ALA A 3 -7.30 -5.66 13.19
N VAL A 4 -6.11 -5.46 13.79
CA VAL A 4 -5.42 -4.16 13.70
C VAL A 4 -4.93 -3.88 12.27
N ASP A 5 -4.44 -4.91 11.55
CA ASP A 5 -4.08 -4.78 10.14
C ASP A 5 -5.29 -4.42 9.26
N LEU A 6 -6.47 -4.92 9.59
CA LEU A 6 -7.70 -4.58 8.91
C LEU A 6 -8.04 -3.08 9.04
N VAL A 7 -7.86 -2.52 10.24
CA VAL A 7 -8.10 -1.09 10.51
C VAL A 7 -7.00 -0.21 9.90
N MET A 8 -5.73 -0.54 10.15
CA MET A 8 -4.59 0.36 9.93
C MET A 8 -3.73 -0.01 8.72
N GLY A 9 -3.82 -1.24 8.22
CA GLY A 9 -2.99 -1.73 7.12
C GLY A 9 -3.31 -1.03 5.79
N PRO A 10 -2.33 -0.34 5.16
CA PRO A 10 -2.57 0.42 3.94
C PRO A 10 -2.90 -0.44 2.73
N ASP A 11 -2.51 -1.69 2.73
CA ASP A 11 -2.70 -2.61 1.59
C ASP A 11 -3.89 -3.56 1.78
N ARG A 12 -4.44 -3.68 3.00
CA ARG A 12 -5.57 -4.58 3.28
C ARG A 12 -6.83 -4.15 2.51
N LEU A 13 -7.16 -2.87 2.50
CA LEU A 13 -8.30 -2.33 1.75
C LEU A 13 -8.13 -2.36 0.22
N SER A 14 -6.96 -2.74 -0.29
CA SER A 14 -6.73 -2.91 -1.72
C SER A 14 -7.04 -4.32 -2.20
N ARG A 15 -7.41 -5.23 -1.30
CA ARG A 15 -7.90 -6.57 -1.64
C ARG A 15 -9.38 -6.50 -1.94
N SER A 16 -9.84 -7.29 -2.86
CA SER A 16 -11.25 -7.51 -3.13
C SER A 16 -11.53 -8.99 -3.02
N PRO A 17 -12.43 -9.40 -2.16
CA PRO A 17 -13.10 -8.62 -1.10
C PRO A 17 -12.15 -8.23 0.04
N VAL A 18 -12.47 -7.19 0.80
CA VAL A 18 -11.70 -6.70 1.96
C VAL A 18 -11.82 -7.67 3.13
N ILE A 19 -13.01 -8.21 3.30
CA ILE A 19 -13.39 -9.26 4.26
C ILE A 19 -14.11 -10.36 3.51
N ASP A 20 -14.21 -11.55 4.09
CA ASP A 20 -14.95 -12.67 3.57
C ASP A 20 -15.75 -13.38 4.67
N GLU A 21 -16.44 -14.47 4.34
CA GLU A 21 -17.25 -15.25 5.28
C GLU A 21 -16.45 -15.77 6.49
N HIS A 22 -15.14 -16.00 6.33
CA HIS A 22 -14.28 -16.51 7.42
C HIS A 22 -13.90 -15.44 8.44
N ASP A 23 -14.14 -14.16 8.14
CA ASP A 23 -13.94 -13.06 9.09
C ASP A 23 -15.12 -12.96 10.10
N PHE A 24 -16.23 -13.67 9.85
CA PHE A 24 -17.39 -13.74 10.75
C PHE A 24 -17.33 -14.97 11.65
N TYR A 25 -17.83 -14.85 12.88
CA TYR A 25 -17.89 -15.97 13.80
C TYR A 25 -18.72 -17.13 13.23
N ALA A 26 -18.12 -18.29 13.12
CA ALA A 26 -18.73 -19.50 12.51
C ALA A 26 -19.22 -19.30 11.05
N GLY A 27 -18.75 -18.28 10.36
CA GLY A 27 -19.24 -17.94 9.01
C GLY A 27 -20.63 -17.32 8.96
N GLU A 28 -21.17 -16.93 10.12
CA GLU A 28 -22.52 -16.38 10.24
C GLU A 28 -22.53 -14.86 9.89
N TYR A 29 -22.48 -14.53 8.61
CA TYR A 29 -22.55 -13.14 8.12
C TYR A 29 -23.99 -12.62 7.98
N LEU A 30 -24.99 -13.50 8.10
CA LEU A 30 -26.43 -13.17 8.14
C LEU A 30 -27.07 -13.75 9.40
N ALA A 31 -27.83 -12.92 10.11
CA ALA A 31 -28.66 -13.33 11.24
C ALA A 31 -30.11 -12.97 10.93
N ASN A 32 -30.98 -13.99 10.73
CA ASN A 32 -32.38 -13.80 10.32
C ASN A 32 -32.51 -12.88 9.08
N ASP A 33 -31.77 -13.17 8.02
CA ASP A 33 -31.71 -12.40 6.77
C ASP A 33 -31.21 -10.94 6.93
N THR A 34 -30.63 -10.61 8.09
CA THR A 34 -30.05 -9.29 8.34
C THR A 34 -28.53 -9.40 8.37
N PRO A 35 -27.79 -8.55 7.62
CA PRO A 35 -26.33 -8.56 7.64
C PRO A 35 -25.76 -8.31 9.04
N VAL A 36 -24.84 -9.18 9.45
CA VAL A 36 -24.06 -9.02 10.68
C VAL A 36 -22.95 -8.03 10.42
N GLN A 37 -22.75 -7.07 11.32
CA GLN A 37 -21.69 -6.07 11.18
C GLN A 37 -20.44 -6.48 11.96
N ILE A 38 -19.29 -6.48 11.28
CA ILE A 38 -17.98 -6.47 11.93
C ILE A 38 -17.66 -5.02 12.31
N LYS A 39 -17.35 -4.77 13.58
CA LYS A 39 -16.87 -3.48 14.06
C LYS A 39 -15.60 -3.67 14.86
N ILE A 40 -14.51 -3.01 14.42
CA ILE A 40 -13.22 -3.03 15.10
C ILE A 40 -12.81 -1.59 15.36
N GLU A 41 -12.57 -1.26 16.62
CA GLU A 41 -12.12 0.07 17.03
C GLU A 41 -10.70 -0.01 17.58
N VAL A 42 -9.82 0.90 17.13
CA VAL A 42 -8.43 0.99 17.55
C VAL A 42 -8.13 2.42 17.99
N THR A 43 -7.54 2.57 19.17
CA THR A 43 -7.04 3.85 19.67
C THR A 43 -5.52 3.87 19.58
N VAL A 44 -4.98 4.82 18.82
CA VAL A 44 -3.54 5.04 18.65
C VAL A 44 -3.10 6.19 19.52
N ILE A 45 -2.12 5.95 20.38
CA ILE A 45 -1.51 6.93 21.29
C ILE A 45 -0.02 7.11 20.95
N GLY A 46 0.64 8.07 21.57
CA GLY A 46 2.06 8.33 21.33
C GLY A 46 2.33 8.90 19.94
N LEU A 47 1.42 9.71 19.41
CA LEU A 47 1.53 10.33 18.09
C LEU A 47 2.75 11.26 18.02
N SER A 48 3.49 11.22 16.91
CA SER A 48 4.55 12.18 16.60
C SER A 48 3.98 13.59 16.36
N GLU A 49 4.81 14.63 16.42
CA GLU A 49 4.37 16.00 16.14
C GLU A 49 3.79 16.15 14.73
N ASP A 50 4.42 15.51 13.74
CA ASP A 50 3.93 15.50 12.35
C ASP A 50 2.56 14.83 12.24
N GLN A 51 2.34 13.73 12.97
CA GLN A 51 1.05 13.05 13.02
C GLN A 51 -0.02 13.89 13.72
N LYS A 52 0.34 14.57 14.81
CA LYS A 52 -0.58 15.50 15.50
C LYS A 52 -1.01 16.65 14.59
N ILE A 53 -0.09 17.20 13.81
CA ILE A 53 -0.39 18.25 12.84
C ILE A 53 -1.29 17.70 11.72
N TYR A 54 -0.94 16.51 11.17
CA TYR A 54 -1.67 15.92 10.06
C TYR A 54 -3.10 15.53 10.42
N PHE A 55 -3.30 14.88 11.58
CA PHE A 55 -4.58 14.42 12.07
C PHE A 55 -5.31 15.41 13.00
N GLY A 56 -4.87 16.64 13.09
CA GLY A 56 -5.31 17.62 14.08
C GLY A 56 -6.81 17.72 14.29
N ASN A 57 -7.61 17.64 13.21
CA ASN A 57 -9.07 17.72 13.28
C ASN A 57 -9.73 16.46 13.87
N HIS A 58 -9.00 15.33 13.95
CA HIS A 58 -9.48 14.04 14.39
C HIS A 58 -8.84 13.58 15.70
N ILE A 59 -8.08 14.47 16.36
CA ILE A 59 -7.43 14.19 17.62
C ILE A 59 -8.48 14.19 18.74
N GLU A 60 -8.51 13.08 19.47
CA GLU A 60 -9.23 12.93 20.74
C GLU A 60 -8.21 12.89 21.90
N TRP A 61 -8.67 12.87 23.14
CA TRP A 61 -7.81 12.87 24.30
C TRP A 61 -7.96 11.57 25.09
N TRP A 62 -6.83 10.93 25.38
CA TRP A 62 -6.76 9.65 26.08
C TRP A 62 -6.15 9.83 27.46
N ASP A 63 -6.87 9.39 28.48
CA ASP A 63 -6.37 9.31 29.85
C ASP A 63 -5.75 7.93 30.09
N ARG A 64 -4.43 7.88 30.22
CA ARG A 64 -3.67 6.64 30.44
C ARG A 64 -4.04 5.98 31.77
N CYS A 65 -4.32 6.78 32.82
CA CYS A 65 -4.65 6.25 34.15
C CYS A 65 -6.02 5.59 34.17
N LYS A 66 -6.97 6.15 33.44
CA LYS A 66 -8.34 5.61 33.35
C LYS A 66 -8.50 4.61 32.22
N GLY A 67 -7.57 4.57 31.26
CA GLY A 67 -7.71 3.76 30.06
C GLY A 67 -8.94 4.13 29.23
N ALA A 68 -9.28 5.42 29.18
CA ALA A 68 -10.51 5.91 28.55
C ALA A 68 -10.30 7.26 27.86
N LEU A 69 -11.18 7.54 26.90
CA LEU A 69 -11.26 8.85 26.25
C LEU A 69 -11.90 9.88 27.19
N ILE A 70 -11.42 11.10 27.10
CA ILE A 70 -11.98 12.24 27.80
C ILE A 70 -12.43 13.33 26.83
N SER A 71 -13.36 14.17 27.27
CA SER A 71 -13.89 15.27 26.47
C SER A 71 -12.97 16.48 26.57
N GLY A 72 -12.13 16.66 25.52
CA GLY A 72 -11.27 17.82 25.38
C GLY A 72 -9.89 17.72 26.05
N PRO A 73 -9.05 18.74 25.87
CA PRO A 73 -7.69 18.78 26.39
C PRO A 73 -7.67 18.82 27.91
N PRO A 74 -6.55 18.43 28.56
CA PRO A 74 -6.44 18.41 30.02
C PRO A 74 -6.67 19.79 30.60
N ALA A 75 -7.55 19.86 31.62
CA ALA A 75 -7.93 21.14 32.23
C ALA A 75 -6.90 21.67 33.24
N SER A 76 -5.99 20.82 33.72
CA SER A 76 -4.96 21.19 34.69
C SER A 76 -3.59 20.62 34.34
N SER A 77 -2.53 21.20 34.90
CA SER A 77 -1.15 20.71 34.72
C SER A 77 -0.95 19.31 35.31
N THR A 78 -1.72 18.94 36.32
CA THR A 78 -1.65 17.61 36.96
C THR A 78 -2.28 16.53 36.06
N ASP A 79 -3.33 16.89 35.32
CA ASP A 79 -3.98 15.96 34.37
C ASP A 79 -3.14 15.83 33.10
N ALA A 80 -2.30 16.84 32.76
CA ALA A 80 -1.46 16.84 31.57
C ALA A 80 -0.41 15.70 31.56
N GLU A 81 -0.01 15.18 32.73
CA GLU A 81 0.95 14.06 32.80
C GLU A 81 0.31 12.70 32.41
N SER A 82 -1.01 12.56 32.62
CA SER A 82 -1.73 11.33 32.34
C SER A 82 -2.53 11.35 31.04
N VAL A 83 -2.74 12.52 30.46
CA VAL A 83 -3.58 12.72 29.27
C VAL A 83 -2.73 13.02 28.05
N GLU A 84 -2.98 12.30 26.98
CA GLU A 84 -2.27 12.49 25.72
C GLU A 84 -3.20 12.55 24.50
N PRO A 85 -2.76 13.18 23.40
CA PRO A 85 -3.47 13.13 22.13
C PRO A 85 -3.57 11.69 21.59
N ALA A 86 -4.74 11.32 21.13
CA ALA A 86 -5.01 10.00 20.59
C ALA A 86 -5.78 10.09 19.27
N LEU A 87 -5.56 9.14 18.39
CA LEU A 87 -6.31 8.95 17.16
C LEU A 87 -7.12 7.68 17.27
N ARG A 88 -8.44 7.78 17.17
CA ARG A 88 -9.34 6.64 17.23
C ARG A 88 -9.90 6.33 15.86
N LEU A 89 -9.76 5.07 15.46
CA LEU A 89 -10.12 4.55 14.14
C LEU A 89 -11.14 3.43 14.31
N ALA A 90 -12.12 3.35 13.43
CA ALA A 90 -13.12 2.31 13.42
C ALA A 90 -13.25 1.68 12.03
N PHE A 91 -13.06 0.37 11.96
CA PHE A 91 -13.42 -0.41 10.78
C PHE A 91 -14.87 -0.90 10.94
N GLN A 92 -15.63 -0.79 9.87
CA GLN A 92 -16.95 -1.36 9.74
C GLN A 92 -16.99 -2.20 8.47
N GLY A 93 -17.50 -3.43 8.60
CA GLY A 93 -17.65 -4.33 7.47
C GLY A 93 -18.90 -5.18 7.61
N ASN A 94 -19.53 -5.49 6.51
CA ASN A 94 -20.75 -6.29 6.44
C ASN A 94 -20.86 -6.95 5.05
N TYR A 95 -21.79 -7.89 4.95
CA TYR A 95 -22.22 -8.41 3.67
C TYR A 95 -23.30 -7.49 3.08
N ASN A 96 -23.14 -7.10 1.83
CA ASN A 96 -24.10 -6.30 1.08
C ASN A 96 -25.03 -7.22 0.29
N LEU A 97 -26.31 -7.23 0.66
CA LEU A 97 -27.33 -8.08 0.02
C LEU A 97 -27.66 -7.67 -1.42
N GLU A 98 -27.45 -6.40 -1.77
CA GLU A 98 -27.79 -5.89 -3.12
C GLU A 98 -26.71 -6.27 -4.13
N ASP A 99 -25.45 -6.18 -3.71
CA ASP A 99 -24.30 -6.45 -4.58
C ASP A 99 -23.81 -7.90 -4.50
N ASP A 100 -24.35 -8.71 -3.55
CA ASP A 100 -23.91 -10.08 -3.27
C ASP A 100 -22.39 -10.16 -2.99
N ASP A 101 -21.87 -9.19 -2.23
CA ASP A 101 -20.44 -9.07 -1.95
C ASP A 101 -20.18 -8.57 -0.51
N PHE A 102 -18.96 -8.79 -0.03
CA PHE A 102 -18.51 -8.31 1.26
C PHE A 102 -17.83 -6.96 1.12
N GLU A 103 -18.25 -6.00 1.92
CA GLU A 103 -17.67 -4.66 1.95
C GLU A 103 -17.12 -4.29 3.31
N GLY A 104 -16.14 -3.39 3.32
CA GLY A 104 -15.57 -2.88 4.56
C GLY A 104 -14.76 -1.62 4.36
N GLN A 105 -14.89 -0.70 5.32
CA GLN A 105 -14.22 0.59 5.26
C GLN A 105 -13.74 1.01 6.65
N THR A 106 -12.69 1.83 6.69
CA THR A 106 -12.18 2.42 7.94
C THR A 106 -12.53 3.90 7.98
N TYR A 107 -12.95 4.36 9.13
CA TYR A 107 -13.36 5.73 9.40
C TYR A 107 -12.56 6.32 10.57
N PHE A 108 -12.51 7.64 10.64
CA PHE A 108 -12.20 8.33 11.89
C PHE A 108 -13.37 8.12 12.84
N ALA A 109 -13.14 7.44 13.96
CA ALA A 109 -14.21 6.93 14.82
C ALA A 109 -15.06 8.04 15.44
N GLU A 110 -14.48 9.21 15.69
CA GLU A 110 -15.19 10.38 16.22
C GLU A 110 -16.28 10.89 15.26
N THR A 111 -16.09 10.69 13.94
CA THR A 111 -17.07 11.10 12.92
C THR A 111 -18.26 10.17 12.78
N LEU A 112 -18.22 9.00 13.44
CA LEU A 112 -19.33 8.04 13.47
C LEU A 112 -20.40 8.35 14.54
N ARG A 113 -20.32 9.51 15.19
CA ARG A 113 -21.33 9.97 16.17
C ARG A 113 -22.61 10.40 15.46
N GLU A 114 -23.73 10.28 16.14
CA GLU A 114 -25.01 10.76 15.65
C GLU A 114 -24.94 12.24 15.24
N GLY A 115 -25.43 12.55 14.04
CA GLY A 115 -25.44 13.91 13.49
C GLY A 115 -24.14 14.36 12.82
N SER A 116 -23.10 13.54 12.81
CA SER A 116 -21.87 13.79 12.06
C SER A 116 -21.88 13.08 10.70
N THR A 117 -21.11 13.59 9.76
CA THR A 117 -20.88 12.90 8.47
C THR A 117 -19.67 11.99 8.63
N PRO A 118 -19.80 10.66 8.41
CA PRO A 118 -18.68 9.74 8.48
C PRO A 118 -17.54 10.12 7.53
N GLU A 119 -16.34 10.22 8.05
CA GLU A 119 -15.15 10.53 7.27
C GLU A 119 -14.24 9.31 7.17
N LEU A 120 -13.87 8.98 5.93
CA LEU A 120 -13.06 7.80 5.61
C LEU A 120 -11.59 7.99 6.00
N PHE A 121 -11.05 7.02 6.71
CA PHE A 121 -9.61 6.86 6.93
C PHE A 121 -8.99 6.17 5.72
N ARG A 122 -8.48 6.98 4.80
CA ARG A 122 -8.04 6.54 3.47
C ARG A 122 -6.62 5.94 3.50
N LYS A 123 -6.21 5.36 2.39
CA LYS A 123 -4.87 4.78 2.22
C LYS A 123 -3.72 5.78 2.50
N LYS A 124 -3.90 7.05 2.19
CA LYS A 124 -2.93 8.11 2.51
C LYS A 124 -2.79 8.29 4.02
N ASP A 125 -3.91 8.30 4.74
CA ASP A 125 -3.96 8.47 6.19
C ASP A 125 -3.33 7.26 6.89
N LYS A 126 -3.61 6.04 6.40
CA LYS A 126 -2.97 4.81 6.88
C LYS A 126 -1.44 4.83 6.74
N ARG A 127 -0.91 5.38 5.65
CA ARG A 127 0.54 5.56 5.46
C ARG A 127 1.13 6.57 6.43
N ASN A 128 0.46 7.70 6.67
CA ASN A 128 0.90 8.71 7.63
C ASN A 128 0.81 8.21 9.07
N CYS A 129 -0.09 7.29 9.36
CA CYS A 129 -0.13 6.59 10.65
C CYS A 129 1.08 5.68 10.88
N GLY A 130 1.72 5.20 9.79
CA GLY A 130 2.99 4.48 9.86
C GLY A 130 2.90 3.04 10.38
N PHE A 131 1.69 2.46 10.44
CA PHE A 131 1.54 1.07 10.87
C PHE A 131 2.04 0.10 9.81
N LEU A 132 2.90 -0.83 10.23
CA LEU A 132 3.41 -1.91 9.40
C LEU A 132 3.20 -3.26 10.08
N TYR A 133 2.34 -4.07 9.51
CA TYR A 133 2.14 -5.45 9.93
C TYR A 133 3.03 -6.39 9.13
N LEU A 134 4.02 -6.95 9.81
CA LEU A 134 4.88 -7.99 9.24
C LEU A 134 4.23 -9.35 9.43
N ARG A 135 3.62 -9.86 8.37
CA ARG A 135 3.16 -11.25 8.35
C ARG A 135 4.37 -12.18 8.39
N THR A 136 4.17 -13.41 8.82
CA THR A 136 5.21 -14.44 8.81
C THR A 136 5.78 -14.54 7.40
N LEU A 137 6.97 -13.98 7.21
CA LEU A 137 7.66 -13.99 5.93
C LEU A 137 8.21 -15.40 5.71
N ARG A 138 7.64 -16.08 4.73
CA ARG A 138 8.00 -17.47 4.43
C ARG A 138 9.41 -17.61 3.86
N THR A 139 9.98 -16.54 3.27
CA THR A 139 11.36 -16.50 2.78
C THR A 139 11.90 -15.08 2.78
N GLY A 140 13.16 -14.90 3.21
CA GLY A 140 13.85 -13.59 3.21
C GLY A 140 13.88 -12.95 1.82
N ASN A 141 14.09 -13.74 0.77
CA ASN A 141 14.12 -13.25 -0.61
C ASN A 141 12.82 -12.56 -1.02
N ARG A 142 11.67 -13.07 -0.58
CA ARG A 142 10.38 -12.44 -0.90
C ARG A 142 10.14 -11.15 -0.11
N ALA A 143 10.71 -11.03 1.09
CA ALA A 143 10.63 -9.80 1.87
C ALA A 143 11.40 -8.65 1.23
N LEU A 144 12.57 -8.97 0.67
CA LEU A 144 13.48 -8.01 0.04
C LEU A 144 13.23 -7.85 -1.47
N SER A 145 12.28 -8.57 -2.03
CA SER A 145 11.89 -8.38 -3.43
C SER A 145 11.14 -7.05 -3.61
N LEU A 146 11.15 -6.53 -4.83
CA LEU A 146 10.35 -5.35 -5.22
C LEU A 146 8.94 -5.74 -5.69
N GLU A 147 8.54 -6.99 -5.46
CA GLU A 147 7.19 -7.45 -5.75
C GLU A 147 6.15 -6.67 -4.95
N ARG A 148 4.98 -6.53 -5.54
CA ARG A 148 3.88 -5.79 -4.92
C ARG A 148 3.47 -6.43 -3.58
N GLY A 149 3.49 -5.63 -2.51
CA GLY A 149 3.14 -6.07 -1.15
C GLY A 149 4.28 -6.80 -0.42
N SER A 150 5.51 -6.80 -0.93
CA SER A 150 6.70 -7.19 -0.17
C SER A 150 7.03 -6.14 0.90
N LEU A 151 7.86 -6.50 1.89
CA LEU A 151 8.29 -5.55 2.92
C LEU A 151 9.01 -4.34 2.31
N LEU A 152 9.93 -4.57 1.38
CA LEU A 152 10.67 -3.50 0.71
C LEU A 152 9.73 -2.60 -0.10
N ASP A 153 8.76 -3.19 -0.82
CA ASP A 153 7.74 -2.44 -1.57
C ASP A 153 6.93 -1.51 -0.66
N ILE A 154 6.53 -2.00 0.52
CA ILE A 154 5.77 -1.22 1.50
C ILE A 154 6.63 -0.07 2.07
N ILE A 155 7.88 -0.35 2.46
CA ILE A 155 8.79 0.67 2.99
C ILE A 155 9.03 1.78 1.96
N LEU A 156 9.29 1.43 0.70
CA LEU A 156 9.51 2.41 -0.37
C LEU A 156 8.25 3.25 -0.66
N GLN A 157 7.06 2.66 -0.49
CA GLN A 157 5.80 3.41 -0.59
C GLN A 157 5.63 4.39 0.58
N MET A 158 5.93 3.97 1.80
CA MET A 158 5.83 4.82 3.00
C MET A 158 6.78 6.02 2.92
N LYS A 159 7.96 5.84 2.32
CA LYS A 159 8.96 6.91 2.13
C LYS A 159 8.72 7.78 0.90
N GLU A 160 7.66 7.53 0.13
CA GLU A 160 7.33 8.23 -1.12
C GLU A 160 8.43 8.23 -2.19
N VAL A 161 9.48 7.44 -2.01
CA VAL A 161 10.65 7.36 -2.92
C VAL A 161 10.34 6.57 -4.20
N LYS A 162 9.37 5.69 -4.12
CA LYS A 162 9.08 4.70 -5.15
C LYS A 162 8.80 5.25 -6.56
N PRO A 163 8.00 6.31 -6.75
CA PRO A 163 7.73 6.80 -8.09
C PRO A 163 8.98 7.25 -8.82
N GLN A 164 9.82 8.05 -8.17
CA GLN A 164 11.04 8.59 -8.74
C GLN A 164 12.07 7.49 -9.02
N MET A 165 12.27 6.56 -8.10
CA MET A 165 13.16 5.42 -8.28
C MET A 165 12.81 4.63 -9.55
N TRP A 166 11.53 4.35 -9.80
CA TRP A 166 11.12 3.61 -11.00
C TRP A 166 11.38 4.39 -12.29
N GLU A 167 11.13 5.70 -12.30
CA GLU A 167 11.41 6.55 -13.46
C GLU A 167 12.89 6.59 -13.77
N ASP A 168 13.74 6.73 -12.76
CA ASP A 168 15.20 6.77 -12.92
C ASP A 168 15.74 5.44 -13.47
N VAL A 169 15.31 4.32 -12.90
CA VAL A 169 15.70 2.98 -13.37
C VAL A 169 15.21 2.73 -14.80
N LEU A 170 13.96 3.07 -15.12
CA LEU A 170 13.42 2.91 -16.46
C LEU A 170 14.18 3.77 -17.49
N ASN A 171 14.54 5.00 -17.12
CA ASN A 171 15.28 5.90 -18.01
C ASN A 171 16.71 5.41 -18.24
N GLN A 172 17.38 4.90 -17.21
CA GLN A 172 18.70 4.29 -17.35
C GLN A 172 18.65 3.06 -18.27
N LEU A 173 17.69 2.17 -18.10
CA LEU A 173 17.55 0.96 -18.90
C LEU A 173 17.15 1.21 -20.35
N LYS A 174 16.38 2.26 -20.64
CA LYS A 174 16.07 2.68 -22.02
C LYS A 174 17.33 3.10 -22.81
N GLY A 175 18.36 3.58 -22.11
CA GLY A 175 19.66 3.95 -22.71
C GLY A 175 20.60 2.77 -22.96
N VAL A 176 20.31 1.59 -22.41
CA VAL A 176 21.18 0.41 -22.56
C VAL A 176 20.90 -0.27 -23.90
N SER A 177 21.89 -0.26 -24.79
CA SER A 177 21.87 -1.05 -26.02
C SER A 177 22.59 -2.37 -25.79
N VAL A 178 21.86 -3.47 -25.83
CA VAL A 178 22.42 -4.84 -25.68
C VAL A 178 23.39 -5.18 -26.83
N ALA A 179 23.29 -4.48 -27.94
CA ALA A 179 24.15 -4.70 -29.12
C ALA A 179 25.61 -4.28 -28.91
N ASN A 180 25.93 -3.48 -27.90
CA ASN A 180 27.28 -3.00 -27.64
C ASN A 180 28.12 -3.95 -26.76
N GLU A 181 27.55 -5.04 -26.27
CA GLU A 181 28.29 -6.06 -25.53
C GLU A 181 28.99 -7.02 -26.49
N SER A 182 30.27 -6.79 -26.69
CA SER A 182 31.12 -7.56 -27.63
C SER A 182 31.23 -9.06 -27.27
N GLU A 183 30.99 -9.43 -26.04
CA GLU A 183 31.08 -10.83 -25.56
C GLU A 183 29.92 -11.71 -26.03
N LEU A 184 28.79 -11.14 -26.40
CA LEU A 184 27.58 -11.90 -26.76
C LEU A 184 27.49 -12.23 -28.27
N GLY A 185 28.38 -11.74 -29.12
CA GLY A 185 28.33 -11.92 -30.58
C GLY A 185 27.06 -11.37 -31.25
N VAL A 186 26.27 -10.59 -30.53
CA VAL A 186 24.99 -10.02 -31.01
C VAL A 186 25.21 -9.02 -32.14
N SER A 187 26.33 -8.30 -32.12
CA SER A 187 26.72 -7.34 -33.15
C SER A 187 26.89 -8.03 -34.51
N ASP A 188 27.52 -9.20 -34.55
CA ASP A 188 27.76 -9.96 -35.78
C ASP A 188 26.45 -10.50 -36.37
N ILE A 189 25.55 -10.96 -35.52
CA ILE A 189 24.20 -11.39 -35.92
C ILE A 189 23.41 -10.22 -36.52
N LEU A 190 23.42 -9.07 -35.86
CA LEU A 190 22.73 -7.88 -36.35
C LEU A 190 23.29 -7.38 -37.68
N THR A 191 24.60 -7.45 -37.87
CA THR A 191 25.26 -7.13 -39.13
C THR A 191 24.84 -8.08 -40.23
N SER A 192 24.83 -9.38 -39.96
CA SER A 192 24.36 -10.40 -40.91
C SER A 192 22.89 -10.22 -41.31
N VAL A 193 22.03 -9.84 -40.35
CA VAL A 193 20.63 -9.53 -40.62
C VAL A 193 20.50 -8.27 -41.47
N GLN A 194 21.31 -7.24 -41.20
CA GLN A 194 21.35 -6.00 -41.99
C GLN A 194 21.77 -6.27 -43.46
N ASP A 195 22.82 -7.06 -43.65
CA ASP A 195 23.30 -7.44 -44.98
C ASP A 195 22.23 -8.22 -45.76
N SER A 196 21.52 -9.12 -45.08
CA SER A 196 20.42 -9.89 -45.67
C SER A 196 19.24 -8.97 -46.07
N LEU A 197 18.90 -8.01 -45.21
CA LEU A 197 17.82 -7.04 -45.47
C LEU A 197 18.19 -6.08 -46.60
N SER A 198 19.46 -5.64 -46.72
CA SER A 198 19.93 -4.75 -47.74
C SER A 198 19.82 -5.35 -49.15
N ASN A 199 19.85 -6.68 -49.25
CA ASN A 199 19.66 -7.41 -50.51
C ASN A 199 18.19 -7.50 -50.95
N ILE A 200 17.26 -7.24 -50.06
CA ILE A 200 15.81 -7.41 -50.30
C ILE A 200 15.09 -6.05 -50.37
N VAL A 201 15.57 -5.05 -49.64
CA VAL A 201 14.92 -3.73 -49.51
C VAL A 201 15.88 -2.65 -50.00
N SER A 202 15.36 -1.66 -50.75
CA SER A 202 16.15 -0.51 -51.22
C SER A 202 16.87 0.22 -50.07
N TYR A 203 18.11 0.60 -50.31
CA TYR A 203 19.07 1.12 -49.32
C TYR A 203 18.59 2.28 -48.42
N GLU A 204 17.61 3.05 -48.86
CA GLU A 204 17.05 4.19 -48.09
C GLU A 204 16.07 3.78 -46.95
N ALA A 205 15.59 2.55 -46.96
CA ALA A 205 14.60 2.06 -45.99
C ALA A 205 15.16 1.07 -44.95
N ALA A 206 16.41 0.65 -45.07
CA ALA A 206 17.05 -0.30 -44.17
C ALA A 206 17.75 0.44 -43.02
N ASP A 207 17.00 0.84 -42.03
CA ASP A 207 17.58 1.27 -40.74
C ASP A 207 18.41 0.13 -40.15
N LYS A 208 19.53 0.48 -39.50
CA LYS A 208 20.39 -0.51 -38.83
C LYS A 208 19.55 -1.26 -37.79
N PRO A 209 19.44 -2.59 -37.86
CA PRO A 209 18.71 -3.34 -36.86
C PRO A 209 19.36 -3.14 -35.50
N GLN A 210 18.55 -2.86 -34.52
CA GLN A 210 18.96 -2.59 -33.13
C GLN A 210 18.15 -3.43 -32.18
N ILE A 211 18.82 -4.08 -31.24
CA ILE A 211 18.13 -4.70 -30.08
C ILE A 211 18.03 -3.64 -29.01
N LYS A 212 16.82 -3.20 -28.75
CA LYS A 212 16.53 -2.26 -27.67
C LYS A 212 15.58 -2.91 -26.68
N VAL A 213 15.76 -2.58 -25.41
CA VAL A 213 14.78 -2.91 -24.39
C VAL A 213 13.54 -2.05 -24.67
N SER A 214 12.51 -2.65 -25.25
CA SER A 214 11.23 -1.99 -25.54
C SER A 214 10.15 -2.50 -24.59
N ASN A 215 9.18 -1.62 -24.28
CA ASN A 215 8.02 -1.96 -23.47
C ASN A 215 8.35 -2.45 -22.05
N LEU A 216 9.48 -2.04 -21.48
CA LEU A 216 9.81 -2.33 -20.11
C LEU A 216 8.85 -1.59 -19.17
N THR A 217 8.06 -2.34 -18.42
CA THR A 217 7.11 -1.78 -17.46
C THR A 217 7.67 -1.90 -16.05
N ARG A 218 7.12 -1.09 -15.13
CA ARG A 218 7.44 -1.19 -13.69
C ARG A 218 7.19 -2.61 -13.15
N GLU A 219 6.24 -3.32 -13.71
CA GLU A 219 5.92 -4.70 -13.31
C GLU A 219 7.01 -5.70 -13.73
N HIS A 220 7.57 -5.53 -14.93
CA HIS A 220 8.71 -6.33 -15.37
C HIS A 220 9.93 -6.11 -14.48
N LEU A 221 10.25 -4.84 -14.15
CA LEU A 221 11.35 -4.51 -13.26
C LEU A 221 11.19 -5.12 -11.86
N ARG A 222 9.97 -5.13 -11.31
CA ARG A 222 9.70 -5.73 -10.01
C ARG A 222 10.03 -7.21 -9.92
N LYS A 223 9.89 -7.95 -11.04
CA LYS A 223 10.17 -9.38 -11.10
C LYS A 223 11.65 -9.70 -11.23
N VAL A 224 12.43 -8.77 -11.79
CA VAL A 224 13.84 -8.99 -12.14
C VAL A 224 14.78 -8.37 -11.11
N LEU A 225 14.42 -7.24 -10.50
CA LEU A 225 15.26 -6.58 -9.51
C LEU A 225 15.14 -7.27 -8.15
N THR A 226 16.26 -7.77 -7.67
CA THR A 226 16.40 -8.39 -6.35
C THR A 226 17.48 -7.63 -5.58
N VAL A 227 17.28 -7.40 -4.29
CA VAL A 227 18.30 -6.85 -3.40
C VAL A 227 19.06 -8.00 -2.77
N PHE A 228 20.37 -7.99 -2.89
CA PHE A 228 21.30 -8.95 -2.30
C PHE A 228 21.94 -8.40 -1.03
#